data_15cc1a696c383f23c0422808839930aa
#
_entry.id   15cc1a696c383f23c0422808839930aa
#
_cell.length_a   1.000
_cell.length_b   1.000
_cell.length_c   1.000
_cell.angle_alpha   90.00
_cell.angle_beta   90.00
_cell.angle_gamma   90.00
#
_symmetry.space_group_name_H-M   'P 1'
#
loop_
_entity.id
_entity.type
_entity.pdbx_description
1 polymer ?
#
loop_
_entity_poly.entity_id
_entity_poly.type
_entity_poly.pdbx_seq_one_letter_code
_entity_poly.pdbx_strand_id
1 'polypeptide(L)'
;QLYPLGIACRNNDLETIKRLLAGKDEPMAMGHDCYEFDILYTAIYFNKEDVLKYALTRYKDINDRVYSDEYGLTLLTYAYKLSNVKLARILLEYGIHVNGYQSPYDTYKVYPIMEAIANNNIELVRLLLEYHADLNVKDSNGITPLALAKETGAKEIENLLLQGMKQQK
;
A
#
# COMPACT_ATOMS: atom_id res chain seq x y z
N GLN A 1 17.24 16.09 -8.82
CA GLN A 1 18.13 16.36 -7.68
C GLN A 1 17.38 16.02 -6.41
N LEU A 2 17.86 15.02 -5.63
CA LEU A 2 17.21 14.64 -4.37
C LEU A 2 17.41 15.74 -3.33
N TYR A 3 16.33 16.10 -2.64
CA TYR A 3 16.38 17.02 -1.49
C TYR A 3 17.00 16.34 -0.25
N PRO A 4 17.44 17.11 0.76
CA PRO A 4 18.12 16.58 1.94
C PRO A 4 17.40 15.41 2.62
N LEU A 5 16.06 15.46 2.72
CA LEU A 5 15.27 14.39 3.29
C LEU A 5 15.33 13.11 2.44
N GLY A 6 15.23 13.23 1.12
CA GLY A 6 15.33 12.10 0.21
C GLY A 6 16.72 11.45 0.22
N ILE A 7 17.78 12.26 0.34
CA ILE A 7 19.16 11.76 0.48
C ILE A 7 19.32 11.00 1.80
N ALA A 8 18.85 11.56 2.90
CA ALA A 8 18.89 10.91 4.21
C ALA A 8 18.09 9.60 4.22
N CYS A 9 16.92 9.59 3.59
CA CYS A 9 16.10 8.39 3.45
C CYS A 9 16.84 7.31 2.62
N ARG A 10 17.37 7.64 1.46
CA ARG A 10 18.15 6.72 0.63
C ARG A 10 19.31 6.10 1.38
N ASN A 11 19.99 6.89 2.21
CA ASN A 11 21.14 6.46 3.00
C ASN A 11 20.76 5.75 4.31
N ASN A 12 19.46 5.62 4.63
CA ASN A 12 18.95 5.10 5.91
C ASN A 12 19.44 5.89 7.13
N ASP A 13 19.64 7.20 6.96
CA ASP A 13 20.15 8.10 8.01
C ASP A 13 19.00 8.64 8.86
N LEU A 14 18.56 7.81 9.83
CA LEU A 14 17.46 8.15 10.74
C LEU A 14 17.73 9.38 11.59
N GLU A 15 18.97 9.65 11.98
CA GLU A 15 19.29 10.80 12.82
C GLU A 15 19.10 12.12 12.04
N THR A 16 19.56 12.16 10.81
CA THR A 16 19.30 13.31 9.93
C THR A 16 17.79 13.45 9.62
N ILE A 17 17.07 12.35 9.40
CA ILE A 17 15.62 12.38 9.18
C ILE A 17 14.90 12.94 10.39
N LYS A 18 15.19 12.46 11.61
CA LYS A 18 14.61 12.97 12.86
C LYS A 18 14.87 14.45 13.05
N ARG A 19 16.08 14.91 12.78
CA ARG A 19 16.46 16.32 12.86
C ARG A 19 15.70 17.19 11.85
N LEU A 20 15.56 16.74 10.59
CA LEU A 20 14.85 17.46 9.54
C LEU A 20 13.33 17.53 9.80
N LEU A 21 12.78 16.55 10.52
CA LEU A 21 11.36 16.48 10.87
C LEU A 21 11.07 17.02 12.27
N ALA A 22 12.08 17.46 13.02
CA ALA A 22 11.90 18.03 14.35
C ALA A 22 11.00 19.28 14.29
N GLY A 23 10.04 19.38 15.23
CA GLY A 23 9.10 20.52 15.30
C GLY A 23 8.03 20.57 14.22
N LYS A 24 7.92 19.52 13.40
CA LYS A 24 6.81 19.37 12.44
C LYS A 24 5.79 18.39 13.02
N ASP A 25 4.52 18.79 13.06
CA ASP A 25 3.45 17.97 13.64
C ASP A 25 3.22 16.69 12.84
N GLU A 26 3.22 16.80 11.53
CA GLU A 26 3.22 15.66 10.60
C GLU A 26 4.21 15.93 9.47
N PRO A 27 4.89 14.90 8.97
CA PRO A 27 5.71 15.04 7.77
C PRO A 27 4.75 15.35 6.63
N MET A 28 4.59 16.64 6.31
CA MET A 28 3.63 17.06 5.31
C MET A 28 3.94 16.48 3.94
N ALA A 29 2.92 15.94 3.29
CA ALA A 29 2.86 15.93 1.85
C ALA A 29 2.90 17.40 1.41
N MET A 30 4.05 17.89 1.03
CA MET A 30 4.19 19.25 0.50
C MET A 30 3.51 19.27 -0.87
N GLY A 31 2.38 19.95 -0.94
CA GLY A 31 1.74 20.47 -2.14
C GLY A 31 1.56 19.50 -3.32
N HIS A 32 0.51 19.68 -4.05
CA HIS A 32 0.02 18.85 -5.17
C HIS A 32 1.03 18.44 -6.26
N ASP A 33 2.26 18.93 -6.21
CA ASP A 33 3.23 18.79 -7.31
C ASP A 33 4.52 18.02 -6.94
N CYS A 34 4.64 17.44 -5.74
CA CYS A 34 5.93 16.91 -5.29
C CYS A 34 5.82 15.55 -4.61
N TYR A 35 5.65 14.48 -5.37
CA TYR A 35 5.85 13.10 -4.93
C TYR A 35 7.26 12.84 -4.34
N GLU A 36 8.20 13.73 -4.62
CA GLU A 36 9.59 13.62 -4.18
C GLU A 36 9.79 13.90 -2.69
N PHE A 37 8.75 14.34 -1.95
CA PHE A 37 8.90 14.84 -0.58
C PHE A 37 8.13 14.06 0.47
N ASP A 38 7.32 13.08 0.08
CA ASP A 38 6.68 12.24 1.05
C ASP A 38 7.64 11.18 1.56
N ILE A 39 7.91 11.23 2.88
CA ILE A 39 8.85 10.30 3.49
C ILE A 39 8.36 8.85 3.44
N LEU A 40 7.04 8.59 3.50
CA LEU A 40 6.49 7.23 3.41
C LEU A 40 6.76 6.66 2.02
N TYR A 41 6.42 7.44 0.99
CA TYR A 41 6.63 7.06 -0.39
C TYR A 41 8.12 6.85 -0.71
N THR A 42 8.95 7.78 -0.24
CA THR A 42 10.41 7.73 -0.43
C THR A 42 11.02 6.52 0.29
N ALA A 43 10.56 6.20 1.50
CA ALA A 43 11.02 5.03 2.24
C ALA A 43 10.65 3.72 1.52
N ILE A 44 9.46 3.64 0.94
CA ILE A 44 9.01 2.49 0.15
C ILE A 44 9.87 2.38 -1.13
N TYR A 45 10.05 3.49 -1.83
CA TYR A 45 10.85 3.53 -3.08
C TYR A 45 12.28 3.05 -2.88
N PHE A 46 12.94 3.49 -1.81
CA PHE A 46 14.31 3.08 -1.49
C PHE A 46 14.40 1.80 -0.64
N ASN A 47 13.28 1.13 -0.38
CA ASN A 47 13.23 -0.09 0.43
C ASN A 47 13.87 0.09 1.83
N LYS A 48 13.47 1.16 2.55
CA LYS A 48 14.04 1.51 3.87
C LYS A 48 13.03 1.24 4.99
N GLU A 49 13.08 0.02 5.54
CA GLU A 49 12.14 -0.43 6.58
C GLU A 49 12.17 0.44 7.83
N ASP A 50 13.37 0.76 8.34
CA ASP A 50 13.49 1.53 9.57
C ASP A 50 12.96 2.96 9.40
N VAL A 51 13.23 3.55 8.22
CA VAL A 51 12.69 4.86 7.86
C VAL A 51 11.17 4.79 7.72
N LEU A 52 10.64 3.75 7.07
CA LEU A 52 9.19 3.55 6.93
C LEU A 52 8.51 3.43 8.29
N LYS A 53 9.03 2.56 9.16
CA LYS A 53 8.49 2.37 10.52
C LYS A 53 8.52 3.67 11.32
N TYR A 54 9.63 4.41 11.29
CA TYR A 54 9.73 5.71 11.94
C TYR A 54 8.71 6.70 11.35
N ALA A 55 8.64 6.82 10.04
CA ALA A 55 7.70 7.72 9.37
C ALA A 55 6.25 7.42 9.76
N LEU A 56 5.85 6.15 9.77
CA LEU A 56 4.49 5.73 10.14
C LEU A 56 4.10 6.16 11.56
N THR A 57 5.04 6.24 12.49
CA THR A 57 4.77 6.76 13.86
C THR A 57 4.46 8.26 13.90
N ARG A 58 4.73 8.99 12.82
CA ARG A 58 4.55 10.44 12.75
C ARG A 58 3.20 10.87 12.20
N TYR A 59 2.40 9.93 11.70
CA TYR A 59 1.07 10.19 11.17
C TYR A 59 -0.01 9.78 12.18
N LYS A 60 -1.04 10.61 12.34
CA LYS A 60 -2.20 10.29 13.20
C LYS A 60 -3.08 9.25 12.55
N ASP A 61 -3.31 9.41 11.25
CA ASP A 61 -4.06 8.45 10.44
C ASP A 61 -3.41 8.32 9.06
N ILE A 62 -2.90 7.14 8.78
CA ILE A 62 -2.28 6.84 7.48
C ILE A 62 -3.31 6.58 6.39
N ASN A 63 -4.58 6.38 6.75
CA ASN A 63 -5.68 6.11 5.81
C ASN A 63 -6.33 7.39 5.28
N ASP A 64 -6.18 8.52 5.99
CA ASP A 64 -6.63 9.83 5.49
C ASP A 64 -5.79 10.32 4.30
N ARG A 65 -4.68 9.65 4.02
CA ARG A 65 -3.74 10.05 2.98
C ARG A 65 -3.81 9.08 1.82
N VAL A 66 -4.63 9.44 0.87
CA VAL A 66 -4.65 8.78 -0.44
C VAL A 66 -3.53 9.39 -1.27
N TYR A 67 -2.49 8.63 -1.45
CA TYR A 67 -1.52 8.92 -2.49
C TYR A 67 -2.05 8.33 -3.79
N SER A 68 -2.99 9.04 -4.40
CA SER A 68 -3.29 8.80 -5.79
C SER A 68 -2.24 9.55 -6.61
N ASP A 69 -1.27 8.81 -7.16
CA ASP A 69 -0.67 9.27 -8.40
C ASP A 69 -1.77 9.30 -9.48
N GLU A 70 -1.44 9.73 -10.68
CA GLU A 70 -2.35 9.68 -11.85
C GLU A 70 -3.02 8.30 -12.05
N TYR A 71 -2.57 7.27 -11.34
CA TYR A 71 -3.01 5.88 -11.43
C TYR A 71 -3.79 5.38 -10.20
N GLY A 72 -4.05 6.23 -9.21
CA GLY A 72 -4.83 5.87 -8.02
C GLY A 72 -4.15 4.87 -7.08
N LEU A 73 -2.81 4.87 -7.03
CA LEU A 73 -2.06 3.94 -6.20
C LEU A 73 -2.10 4.33 -4.73
N THR A 74 -2.53 3.40 -3.87
CA THR A 74 -2.35 3.52 -2.43
C THR A 74 -0.90 3.18 -2.03
N LEU A 75 -0.47 3.57 -0.82
CA LEU A 75 0.84 3.15 -0.30
C LEU A 75 1.01 1.63 -0.33
N LEU A 76 -0.05 0.89 -0.03
CA LEU A 76 -0.04 -0.57 -0.06
C LEU A 76 0.20 -1.11 -1.47
N THR A 77 -0.54 -0.58 -2.45
CA THR A 77 -0.36 -0.93 -3.87
C THR A 77 1.05 -0.59 -4.35
N TYR A 78 1.57 0.56 -3.94
CA TYR A 78 2.91 0.98 -4.31
C TYR A 78 4.00 0.07 -3.74
N ALA A 79 3.88 -0.32 -2.46
CA ALA A 79 4.84 -1.23 -1.82
C ALA A 79 4.97 -2.55 -2.58
N TYR A 80 3.87 -3.13 -3.05
CA TYR A 80 3.96 -4.40 -3.77
C TYR A 80 4.26 -4.26 -5.27
N LYS A 81 3.93 -3.13 -5.91
CA LYS A 81 4.43 -2.87 -7.28
C LYS A 81 5.95 -2.90 -7.35
N LEU A 82 6.61 -2.50 -6.27
CA LEU A 82 8.06 -2.67 -6.10
C LEU A 82 8.44 -4.10 -5.66
N SER A 83 7.52 -5.06 -5.76
CA SER A 83 7.71 -6.47 -5.37
C SER A 83 8.11 -6.65 -3.90
N ASN A 84 7.67 -5.76 -3.01
CA ASN A 84 8.07 -5.76 -1.62
C ASN A 84 6.92 -6.12 -0.67
N VAL A 85 6.63 -7.42 -0.54
CA VAL A 85 5.62 -7.95 0.38
C VAL A 85 5.96 -7.62 1.85
N LYS A 86 7.24 -7.48 2.19
CA LYS A 86 7.68 -7.13 3.54
C LYS A 86 7.27 -5.71 3.94
N LEU A 87 7.43 -4.73 3.05
CA LEU A 87 6.95 -3.37 3.28
C LEU A 87 5.42 -3.30 3.31
N ALA A 88 4.74 -4.07 2.46
CA ALA A 88 3.28 -4.18 2.51
C ALA A 88 2.80 -4.72 3.88
N ARG A 89 3.49 -5.71 4.45
CA ARG A 89 3.21 -6.22 5.80
C ARG A 89 3.38 -5.13 6.86
N ILE A 90 4.46 -4.38 6.81
CA ILE A 90 4.70 -3.26 7.74
C ILE A 90 3.54 -2.24 7.68
N LEU A 91 3.10 -1.87 6.49
CA LEU A 91 1.97 -0.95 6.32
C LEU A 91 0.69 -1.51 6.95
N LEU A 92 0.39 -2.79 6.74
CA LEU A 92 -0.79 -3.46 7.32
C LEU A 92 -0.68 -3.55 8.85
N GLU A 93 0.50 -3.85 9.40
CA GLU A 93 0.76 -3.86 10.84
C GLU A 93 0.52 -2.48 11.50
N TYR A 94 0.77 -1.41 10.77
CA TYR A 94 0.51 -0.04 11.22
C TYR A 94 -0.92 0.45 10.93
N GLY A 95 -1.80 -0.42 10.43
CA GLY A 95 -3.23 -0.15 10.32
C GLY A 95 -3.69 0.47 9.01
N ILE A 96 -2.90 0.35 7.92
CA ILE A 96 -3.41 0.72 6.60
C ILE A 96 -4.57 -0.19 6.21
N HIS A 97 -5.62 0.36 5.60
CA HIS A 97 -6.79 -0.42 5.20
C HIS A 97 -6.44 -1.49 4.17
N VAL A 98 -6.66 -2.75 4.52
CA VAL A 98 -6.37 -3.90 3.66
C VAL A 98 -7.15 -3.89 2.34
N ASN A 99 -8.35 -3.30 2.35
CA ASN A 99 -9.20 -3.16 1.16
C ASN A 99 -8.90 -1.89 0.36
N GLY A 100 -7.87 -1.15 0.74
CA GLY A 100 -7.52 0.13 0.13
C GLY A 100 -8.47 1.25 0.53
N TYR A 101 -8.17 2.44 0.05
CA TYR A 101 -9.03 3.60 0.23
C TYR A 101 -9.98 3.71 -0.95
N GLN A 102 -11.23 4.01 -0.64
CA GLN A 102 -12.27 4.29 -1.63
C GLN A 102 -12.71 5.73 -1.45
N SER A 103 -12.24 6.61 -2.32
CA SER A 103 -12.74 7.99 -2.34
C SER A 103 -14.24 8.00 -2.65
N PRO A 104 -15.05 8.74 -1.89
CA PRO A 104 -16.46 8.88 -2.20
C PRO A 104 -16.72 9.63 -3.52
N TYR A 105 -15.70 10.30 -4.04
CA TYR A 105 -15.77 11.07 -5.28
C TYR A 105 -15.25 10.31 -6.51
N ASP A 106 -14.55 9.18 -6.30
CA ASP A 106 -13.97 8.40 -7.38
C ASP A 106 -14.94 7.32 -7.85
N THR A 107 -15.20 7.29 -9.13
CA THR A 107 -15.96 6.22 -9.78
C THR A 107 -15.12 4.96 -9.98
N TYR A 108 -13.80 5.08 -9.94
CA TYR A 108 -12.86 3.98 -10.13
C TYR A 108 -12.43 3.40 -8.78
N LYS A 109 -12.74 2.13 -8.58
CA LYS A 109 -12.42 1.41 -7.34
C LYS A 109 -11.23 0.49 -7.56
N VAL A 110 -10.15 0.76 -6.82
CA VAL A 110 -8.95 -0.10 -6.82
C VAL A 110 -8.87 -0.84 -5.49
N TYR A 111 -8.91 -2.15 -5.56
CA TYR A 111 -8.76 -3.02 -4.39
C TYR A 111 -7.41 -3.73 -4.43
N PRO A 112 -6.60 -3.67 -3.36
CA PRO A 112 -5.30 -4.36 -3.32
C PRO A 112 -5.38 -5.84 -3.69
N ILE A 113 -6.43 -6.54 -3.26
CA ILE A 113 -6.63 -7.96 -3.58
C ILE A 113 -6.82 -8.18 -5.09
N MET A 114 -7.56 -7.31 -5.77
CA MET A 114 -7.78 -7.40 -7.21
C MET A 114 -6.48 -7.16 -7.99
N GLU A 115 -5.71 -6.18 -7.57
CA GLU A 115 -4.40 -5.89 -8.16
C GLU A 115 -3.41 -7.05 -7.95
N ALA A 116 -3.39 -7.64 -6.75
CA ALA A 116 -2.56 -8.80 -6.47
C ALA A 116 -2.90 -10.00 -7.38
N ILE A 117 -4.19 -10.22 -7.64
CA ILE A 117 -4.68 -11.28 -8.54
C ILE A 117 -4.30 -10.98 -9.98
N ALA A 118 -4.55 -9.76 -10.45
CA ALA A 118 -4.24 -9.34 -11.82
C ALA A 118 -2.74 -9.49 -12.15
N ASN A 119 -1.87 -9.26 -11.16
CA ASN A 119 -0.41 -9.41 -11.30
C ASN A 119 0.09 -10.82 -10.93
N ASN A 120 -0.81 -11.77 -10.67
CA ASN A 120 -0.47 -13.13 -10.23
C ASN A 120 0.51 -13.16 -9.03
N ASN A 121 0.37 -12.20 -8.10
CA ASN A 121 1.23 -12.09 -6.93
C ASN A 121 0.68 -12.94 -5.77
N ILE A 122 1.05 -14.21 -5.74
CA ILE A 122 0.55 -15.19 -4.77
C ILE A 122 0.90 -14.79 -3.34
N GLU A 123 2.12 -14.30 -3.09
CA GLU A 123 2.58 -13.92 -1.75
C GLU A 123 1.77 -12.74 -1.20
N LEU A 124 1.46 -11.76 -2.05
CA LEU A 124 0.61 -10.64 -1.64
C LEU A 124 -0.83 -11.08 -1.40
N VAL A 125 -1.37 -11.98 -2.25
CA VAL A 125 -2.71 -12.57 -2.00
C VAL A 125 -2.76 -13.25 -0.64
N ARG A 126 -1.74 -14.07 -0.29
CA ARG A 126 -1.64 -14.71 1.03
C ARG A 126 -1.62 -13.67 2.16
N LEU A 127 -0.80 -12.63 2.01
CA LEU A 127 -0.71 -11.56 2.99
C LEU A 127 -2.05 -10.84 3.17
N LEU A 128 -2.72 -10.47 2.09
CA LEU A 128 -4.01 -9.78 2.15
C LEU A 128 -5.10 -10.66 2.79
N LEU A 129 -5.08 -11.97 2.53
CA LEU A 129 -5.98 -12.92 3.19
C LEU A 129 -5.70 -13.05 4.69
N GLU A 130 -4.42 -13.04 5.10
CA GLU A 130 -4.01 -13.03 6.51
C GLU A 130 -4.59 -11.82 7.26
N TYR A 131 -4.68 -10.67 6.59
CA TYR A 131 -5.28 -9.45 7.12
C TYR A 131 -6.77 -9.28 6.77
N HIS A 132 -7.44 -10.36 6.43
CA HIS A 132 -8.90 -10.41 6.23
C HIS A 132 -9.42 -9.49 5.13
N ALA A 133 -8.73 -9.43 3.98
CA ALA A 133 -9.24 -8.73 2.80
C ALA A 133 -10.64 -9.21 2.45
N ASP A 134 -11.53 -8.27 2.13
CA ASP A 134 -12.90 -8.59 1.73
C ASP A 134 -12.93 -9.23 0.35
N LEU A 135 -13.40 -10.47 0.27
CA LEU A 135 -13.49 -11.26 -0.95
C LEU A 135 -14.81 -11.07 -1.70
N ASN A 136 -15.71 -10.22 -1.20
CA ASN A 136 -16.98 -9.87 -1.84
C ASN A 136 -16.92 -8.52 -2.56
N VAL A 137 -15.77 -7.85 -2.55
CA VAL A 137 -15.60 -6.60 -3.30
C VAL A 137 -15.85 -6.82 -4.80
N LYS A 138 -16.26 -5.75 -5.46
CA LYS A 138 -16.48 -5.74 -6.91
C LYS A 138 -15.79 -4.52 -7.51
N ASP A 139 -15.07 -4.73 -8.59
CA ASP A 139 -14.51 -3.63 -9.38
C ASP A 139 -15.60 -2.83 -10.10
N SER A 140 -15.20 -1.85 -10.90
CA SER A 140 -16.12 -1.01 -11.69
C SER A 140 -16.95 -1.79 -12.71
N ASN A 141 -16.51 -2.99 -13.09
CA ASN A 141 -17.19 -3.89 -14.02
C ASN A 141 -18.05 -4.96 -13.30
N GLY A 142 -18.08 -4.93 -11.95
CA GLY A 142 -18.79 -5.91 -11.14
C GLY A 142 -18.05 -7.23 -10.95
N ILE A 143 -16.78 -7.31 -11.32
CA ILE A 143 -15.95 -8.52 -11.21
C ILE A 143 -15.48 -8.69 -9.77
N THR A 144 -15.66 -9.90 -9.23
CA THR A 144 -15.17 -10.27 -7.88
C THR A 144 -13.74 -10.83 -7.93
N PRO A 145 -13.01 -10.87 -6.80
CA PRO A 145 -11.69 -11.50 -6.73
C PRO A 145 -11.66 -12.92 -7.30
N LEU A 146 -12.64 -13.74 -6.93
CA LEU A 146 -12.74 -15.13 -7.42
C LEU A 146 -13.01 -15.20 -8.93
N ALA A 147 -13.87 -14.33 -9.45
CA ALA A 147 -14.15 -14.26 -10.89
C ALA A 147 -12.89 -13.85 -11.66
N LEU A 148 -12.15 -12.86 -11.18
CA LEU A 148 -10.90 -12.43 -11.79
C LEU A 148 -9.84 -13.54 -11.79
N ALA A 149 -9.67 -14.27 -10.67
CA ALA A 149 -8.72 -15.38 -10.60
C ALA A 149 -9.06 -16.50 -11.61
N LYS A 150 -10.34 -16.77 -11.84
CA LYS A 150 -10.80 -17.74 -12.88
C LYS A 150 -10.52 -17.23 -14.28
N GLU A 151 -10.82 -15.97 -14.54
CA GLU A 151 -10.60 -15.33 -15.85
C GLU A 151 -9.12 -15.31 -16.23
N THR A 152 -8.24 -14.99 -15.28
CA THR A 152 -6.79 -14.98 -15.49
C THR A 152 -6.15 -16.38 -15.48
N GLY A 153 -6.90 -17.41 -15.14
CA GLY A 153 -6.39 -18.79 -15.05
C GLY A 153 -5.45 -19.04 -13.86
N ALA A 154 -5.45 -18.18 -12.87
CA ALA A 154 -4.58 -18.24 -11.69
C ALA A 154 -5.05 -19.31 -10.67
N LYS A 155 -4.83 -20.58 -10.98
CA LYS A 155 -5.35 -21.73 -10.22
C LYS A 155 -4.96 -21.75 -8.75
N GLU A 156 -3.72 -21.42 -8.43
CA GLU A 156 -3.27 -21.38 -7.04
C GLU A 156 -3.99 -20.28 -6.26
N ILE A 157 -4.13 -19.10 -6.86
CA ILE A 157 -4.88 -17.97 -6.26
C ILE A 157 -6.37 -18.33 -6.12
N GLU A 158 -6.97 -18.97 -7.12
CA GLU A 158 -8.35 -19.43 -7.03
C GLU A 158 -8.57 -20.32 -5.80
N ASN A 159 -7.66 -21.29 -5.57
CA ASN A 159 -7.73 -22.17 -4.42
C ASN A 159 -7.57 -21.42 -3.09
N LEU A 160 -6.64 -20.45 -3.01
CA LEU A 160 -6.46 -19.61 -1.83
C LEU A 160 -7.71 -18.80 -1.51
N LEU A 161 -8.33 -18.19 -2.52
CA LEU A 161 -9.57 -17.43 -2.34
C LEU A 161 -10.73 -18.31 -1.84
N LEU A 162 -10.88 -19.50 -2.41
CA LEU A 162 -11.92 -20.45 -1.97
C LEU A 162 -11.70 -20.90 -0.52
N GLN A 163 -10.45 -21.10 -0.09
CA GLN A 163 -10.12 -21.38 1.31
C GLN A 163 -10.44 -20.18 2.22
N GLY A 164 -10.04 -18.97 1.81
CA GLY A 164 -10.32 -17.74 2.55
C GLY A 164 -11.82 -17.48 2.74
N MET A 165 -12.63 -17.70 1.69
CA MET A 165 -14.09 -17.56 1.76
C MET A 165 -14.77 -18.54 2.74
N LYS A 166 -14.16 -19.70 3.00
CA LYS A 166 -14.67 -20.65 4.02
C LYS A 166 -14.36 -20.20 5.44
N GLN A 167 -13.28 -19.45 5.64
CA GLN A 167 -12.85 -18.96 6.94
C GLN A 167 -13.58 -17.68 7.36
N GLN A 168 -14.12 -16.92 6.41
CA GLN A 168 -14.86 -15.68 6.65
C GLN A 168 -16.36 -15.92 6.90
N LYS A 169 -16.84 -17.17 6.85
CA LYS A 169 -18.22 -17.57 7.22
C LYS A 169 -18.33 -17.96 8.68
#